data_f3fa803662fbdb26f7dee81585dee65c
#
_entry.id   f3fa803662fbdb26f7dee81585dee65c
#
_cell.length_a   1.000
_cell.length_b   1.000
_cell.length_c   1.000
_cell.angle_alpha   90.00
_cell.angle_beta   90.00
_cell.angle_gamma   90.00
#
_symmetry.space_group_name_H-M   'P 1'
#
loop_
_entity.id
_entity.type
_entity.pdbx_description
1 polymer ?
#
loop_
_entity_poly.entity_id
_entity_poly.type
_entity_poly.pdbx_seq_one_letter_code
_entity_poly.pdbx_strand_id
1 'polypeptide(L)'
;MAKLIKVWNGTAWEDVAVALPNALTIAGTQTLTNKTISGASNTLTNIGNGSLTNSSITVNGSAVSLGGSVTIVTGPASTAVSSNITLAANNKYFVDTTAVRTLTLPASPTLGDEIQVFDASNSAGTNNITLGSNSGKINGVVQDAILDTNGGATTLIYTGSSYGWRFE
;
A
#
# COMPACT_ATOMS: atom_id res chain seq x y z
N MET A 1 -31.52 50.20 -10.66
CA MET A 1 -32.61 49.50 -11.34
C MET A 1 -32.14 49.08 -12.73
N ALA A 2 -32.19 47.80 -13.05
CA ALA A 2 -31.92 47.31 -14.40
C ALA A 2 -33.03 47.83 -15.36
N LYS A 3 -32.67 48.50 -16.42
CA LYS A 3 -33.60 48.87 -17.49
C LYS A 3 -33.93 47.62 -18.30
N LEU A 4 -35.18 47.14 -18.23
CA LEU A 4 -35.63 46.08 -19.10
C LEU A 4 -35.94 46.65 -20.47
N ILE A 5 -35.48 45.99 -21.53
CA ILE A 5 -35.86 46.31 -22.90
C ILE A 5 -37.24 45.69 -23.14
N LYS A 6 -38.16 46.51 -23.64
CA LYS A 6 -39.51 46.05 -23.97
C LYS A 6 -39.72 46.09 -25.48
N VAL A 7 -40.47 45.14 -26.00
CA VAL A 7 -40.93 45.10 -27.39
C VAL A 7 -42.44 45.23 -27.45
N TRP A 8 -42.96 45.97 -28.42
CA TRP A 8 -44.38 46.08 -28.67
C TRP A 8 -44.85 44.85 -29.46
N ASN A 9 -45.79 44.10 -28.93
CA ASN A 9 -46.35 42.91 -29.57
C ASN A 9 -47.61 43.20 -30.43
N GLY A 10 -47.98 44.46 -30.59
CA GLY A 10 -49.19 44.91 -31.30
C GLY A 10 -50.35 45.23 -30.35
N THR A 11 -50.26 44.85 -29.06
CA THR A 11 -51.31 45.08 -28.07
C THR A 11 -50.76 45.65 -26.76
N ALA A 12 -49.55 45.23 -26.36
CA ALA A 12 -48.89 45.64 -25.13
C ALA A 12 -47.38 45.69 -25.25
N TRP A 13 -46.70 46.40 -24.35
CA TRP A 13 -45.25 46.36 -24.19
C TRP A 13 -44.84 45.18 -23.31
N GLU A 14 -44.18 44.19 -23.93
CA GLU A 14 -43.68 43.01 -23.24
C GLU A 14 -42.19 43.14 -22.92
N ASP A 15 -41.79 42.62 -21.79
CA ASP A 15 -40.41 42.53 -21.43
C ASP A 15 -39.69 41.54 -22.35
N VAL A 16 -38.71 42.03 -23.10
CA VAL A 16 -37.83 41.14 -23.84
C VAL A 16 -36.95 40.42 -22.84
N ALA A 17 -37.29 39.20 -22.56
CA ALA A 17 -36.34 38.27 -21.96
C ALA A 17 -35.18 38.08 -22.98
N VAL A 18 -34.14 38.90 -22.91
CA VAL A 18 -32.92 38.62 -23.65
C VAL A 18 -32.37 37.33 -23.11
N ALA A 19 -32.74 36.23 -23.72
CA ALA A 19 -32.07 34.97 -23.51
C ALA A 19 -30.62 35.16 -24.02
N LEU A 20 -29.73 35.60 -23.19
CA LEU A 20 -28.31 35.55 -23.50
C LEU A 20 -27.99 34.05 -23.69
N PRO A 21 -27.62 33.64 -24.92
CA PRO A 21 -27.46 32.20 -25.21
C PRO A 21 -26.44 31.51 -24.34
N ASN A 22 -25.70 32.26 -23.52
CA ASN A 22 -24.70 31.75 -22.57
C ASN A 22 -24.89 32.30 -21.13
N ALA A 23 -26.09 32.82 -20.80
CA ALA A 23 -26.36 33.30 -19.46
C ALA A 23 -26.49 32.11 -18.50
N LEU A 24 -25.66 32.12 -17.43
CA LEU A 24 -25.77 31.17 -16.33
C LEU A 24 -27.01 31.54 -15.51
N THR A 25 -28.00 30.64 -15.47
CA THR A 25 -29.19 30.84 -14.63
C THR A 25 -28.96 30.25 -13.24
N ILE A 26 -29.55 30.89 -12.23
CA ILE A 26 -29.33 30.52 -10.81
C ILE A 26 -29.98 29.16 -10.48
N ALA A 27 -30.91 28.65 -11.27
CA ALA A 27 -31.75 27.51 -10.93
C ALA A 27 -31.77 26.36 -11.96
N GLY A 28 -31.00 26.43 -13.04
CA GLY A 28 -31.03 25.41 -14.11
C GLY A 28 -29.77 24.56 -14.13
N THR A 29 -29.90 23.30 -14.54
CA THR A 29 -28.72 22.48 -14.92
C THR A 29 -28.12 23.04 -16.17
N GLN A 30 -26.83 23.32 -16.17
CA GLN A 30 -26.09 23.89 -17.31
C GLN A 30 -24.82 23.12 -17.58
N THR A 31 -24.52 22.92 -18.86
CA THR A 31 -23.25 22.36 -19.30
C THR A 31 -22.33 23.49 -19.69
N LEU A 32 -21.19 23.61 -19.02
CA LEU A 32 -20.14 24.57 -19.34
C LEU A 32 -19.06 23.89 -20.18
N THR A 33 -18.88 24.32 -21.43
CA THR A 33 -17.81 23.82 -22.29
C THR A 33 -16.75 24.91 -22.50
N ASN A 34 -15.47 24.51 -22.59
CA ASN A 34 -14.35 25.41 -22.81
C ASN A 34 -14.28 26.60 -21.83
N LYS A 35 -14.53 26.30 -20.54
CA LYS A 35 -14.44 27.30 -19.47
C LYS A 35 -13.32 26.96 -18.49
N THR A 36 -12.57 27.97 -18.08
CA THR A 36 -11.65 27.88 -16.94
C THR A 36 -12.39 28.35 -15.70
N ILE A 37 -12.44 27.51 -14.68
CA ILE A 37 -13.06 27.81 -13.39
C ILE A 37 -11.96 27.84 -12.33
N SER A 38 -11.74 29.02 -11.73
CA SER A 38 -10.79 29.16 -10.63
C SER A 38 -11.40 28.63 -9.32
N GLY A 39 -10.80 27.61 -8.73
CA GLY A 39 -11.22 27.09 -7.42
C GLY A 39 -11.02 28.09 -6.27
N ALA A 40 -10.10 29.06 -6.43
CA ALA A 40 -9.83 30.06 -5.39
C ALA A 40 -11.04 30.99 -5.10
N SER A 41 -11.90 31.20 -6.11
CA SER A 41 -13.05 32.08 -6.02
C SER A 41 -14.42 31.37 -6.17
N ASN A 42 -14.38 30.05 -6.22
CA ASN A 42 -15.59 29.21 -6.40
C ASN A 42 -15.58 28.03 -5.43
N THR A 43 -16.72 27.73 -4.85
CA THR A 43 -16.92 26.49 -4.11
C THR A 43 -17.36 25.39 -5.07
N LEU A 44 -16.50 24.38 -5.25
CA LEU A 44 -16.81 23.20 -6.06
C LEU A 44 -17.17 22.06 -5.13
N THR A 45 -18.39 21.54 -5.21
CA THR A 45 -18.90 20.42 -4.42
C THR A 45 -19.28 19.25 -5.31
N ASN A 46 -19.27 18.05 -4.73
CA ASN A 46 -19.67 16.81 -5.44
C ASN A 46 -18.84 16.51 -6.70
N ILE A 47 -17.55 16.87 -6.68
CA ILE A 47 -16.61 16.47 -7.73
C ILE A 47 -16.16 15.03 -7.46
N GLY A 48 -16.72 14.07 -8.18
CA GLY A 48 -16.30 12.68 -8.08
C GLY A 48 -14.91 12.45 -8.69
N ASN A 49 -14.17 11.45 -8.17
CA ASN A 49 -12.81 11.13 -8.65
C ASN A 49 -12.77 10.85 -10.16
N GLY A 50 -13.82 10.25 -10.74
CA GLY A 50 -13.90 10.00 -12.18
C GLY A 50 -13.95 11.26 -13.06
N SER A 51 -14.21 12.43 -12.46
CA SER A 51 -14.18 13.73 -13.14
C SER A 51 -12.81 14.40 -13.11
N LEU A 52 -11.84 13.79 -12.44
CA LEU A 52 -10.48 14.31 -12.31
C LEU A 52 -9.54 13.55 -13.25
N THR A 53 -8.67 14.26 -13.96
CA THR A 53 -7.62 13.65 -14.79
C THR A 53 -6.67 12.80 -13.93
N ASN A 54 -6.34 13.28 -12.73
CA ASN A 54 -5.54 12.58 -11.74
C ASN A 54 -6.44 12.20 -10.55
N SER A 55 -7.12 11.06 -10.64
CA SER A 55 -8.04 10.56 -9.61
C SER A 55 -7.38 9.66 -8.56
N SER A 56 -6.08 9.42 -8.68
CA SER A 56 -5.28 8.59 -7.79
C SER A 56 -3.86 9.11 -7.64
N ILE A 57 -3.20 8.67 -6.58
CA ILE A 57 -1.75 8.81 -6.38
C ILE A 57 -1.14 7.40 -6.30
N THR A 58 0.16 7.27 -6.55
CA THR A 58 0.87 5.99 -6.37
C THR A 58 1.66 6.03 -5.07
N VAL A 59 1.43 5.04 -4.20
CA VAL A 59 2.16 4.86 -2.94
C VAL A 59 2.75 3.46 -2.94
N ASN A 60 4.07 3.34 -2.83
CA ASN A 60 4.80 2.06 -2.90
C ASN A 60 4.37 1.18 -4.09
N GLY A 61 4.22 1.76 -5.28
CA GLY A 61 3.81 1.04 -6.48
C GLY A 61 2.30 0.74 -6.59
N SER A 62 1.51 1.01 -5.56
CA SER A 62 0.05 0.79 -5.55
C SER A 62 -0.70 2.08 -5.80
N ALA A 63 -1.67 2.05 -6.72
CA ALA A 63 -2.55 3.20 -6.97
C ALA A 63 -3.56 3.35 -5.82
N VAL A 64 -3.65 4.54 -5.25
CA VAL A 64 -4.61 4.89 -4.19
C VAL A 64 -5.50 6.00 -4.69
N SER A 65 -6.80 5.77 -4.76
CA SER A 65 -7.78 6.79 -5.16
C SER A 65 -7.77 7.96 -4.20
N LEU A 66 -8.01 9.16 -4.70
CA LEU A 66 -8.17 10.35 -3.83
C LEU A 66 -9.30 10.12 -2.82
N GLY A 67 -9.02 10.38 -1.54
CA GLY A 67 -9.92 10.06 -0.43
C GLY A 67 -9.89 8.59 0.04
N GLY A 68 -9.11 7.73 -0.61
CA GLY A 68 -8.83 6.37 -0.15
C GLY A 68 -7.72 6.32 0.91
N SER A 69 -7.53 5.15 1.49
CA SER A 69 -6.45 4.87 2.44
C SER A 69 -5.60 3.69 1.96
N VAL A 70 -4.33 3.71 2.34
CA VAL A 70 -3.39 2.60 2.16
C VAL A 70 -2.58 2.44 3.44
N THR A 71 -2.39 1.21 3.87
CA THR A 71 -1.49 0.92 4.99
C THR A 71 -0.07 0.78 4.44
N ILE A 72 0.83 1.63 4.90
CA ILE A 72 2.26 1.52 4.59
C ILE A 72 2.89 0.71 5.72
N VAL A 73 3.33 -0.51 5.39
CA VAL A 73 4.13 -1.33 6.32
C VAL A 73 5.58 -0.91 6.14
N THR A 74 6.17 -0.30 7.16
CA THR A 74 7.54 0.25 7.13
C THR A 74 8.60 -0.70 7.68
N GLY A 75 8.25 -1.92 8.00
CA GLY A 75 9.16 -2.94 8.53
C GLY A 75 8.71 -4.35 8.17
N PRO A 76 9.53 -5.36 8.50
CA PRO A 76 9.18 -6.76 8.27
C PRO A 76 7.87 -7.12 8.98
N ALA A 77 7.00 -7.86 8.30
CA ALA A 77 5.80 -8.40 8.94
C ALA A 77 6.19 -9.34 10.08
N SER A 78 5.37 -9.39 11.14
CA SER A 78 5.61 -10.24 12.30
C SER A 78 4.65 -11.42 12.30
N THR A 79 5.19 -12.64 12.41
CA THR A 79 4.42 -13.90 12.35
C THR A 79 4.73 -14.75 13.57
N ALA A 80 3.70 -15.19 14.29
CA ALA A 80 3.83 -16.22 15.32
C ALA A 80 3.84 -17.61 14.67
N VAL A 81 4.75 -18.48 15.09
CA VAL A 81 4.97 -19.81 14.51
C VAL A 81 4.89 -20.88 15.58
N SER A 82 3.94 -21.80 15.42
CA SER A 82 3.75 -22.97 16.31
C SER A 82 3.86 -24.32 15.58
N SER A 83 4.31 -24.33 14.33
CA SER A 83 4.49 -25.52 13.50
C SER A 83 5.68 -25.35 12.55
N ASN A 84 6.10 -26.43 11.90
CA ASN A 84 7.10 -26.33 10.82
C ASN A 84 6.52 -25.59 9.63
N ILE A 85 7.24 -24.61 9.10
CA ILE A 85 6.80 -23.79 7.96
C ILE A 85 7.94 -23.48 6.99
N THR A 86 7.60 -23.09 5.77
CA THR A 86 8.53 -22.39 4.89
C THR A 86 8.42 -20.89 5.15
N LEU A 87 9.56 -20.26 5.35
CA LEU A 87 9.67 -18.83 5.65
C LEU A 87 9.48 -18.01 4.37
N ALA A 88 8.89 -16.84 4.51
CA ALA A 88 8.91 -15.80 3.49
C ALA A 88 9.97 -14.75 3.84
N ALA A 89 10.64 -14.19 2.83
CA ALA A 89 11.58 -13.12 3.03
C ALA A 89 10.93 -11.85 3.62
N ASN A 90 11.74 -11.01 4.22
CA ASN A 90 11.34 -9.74 4.81
C ASN A 90 10.29 -9.85 5.91
N ASN A 91 10.41 -10.90 6.76
CA ASN A 91 9.53 -11.19 7.88
C ASN A 91 10.30 -11.47 9.16
N LYS A 92 9.61 -11.22 10.30
CA LYS A 92 10.03 -11.63 11.66
C LYS A 92 9.18 -12.81 12.11
N TYR A 93 9.81 -13.81 12.65
CA TYR A 93 9.17 -15.03 13.13
C TYR A 93 9.40 -15.21 14.62
N PHE A 94 8.31 -15.23 15.37
CA PHE A 94 8.29 -15.53 16.80
C PHE A 94 7.88 -17.00 16.98
N VAL A 95 8.87 -17.84 17.27
CA VAL A 95 8.72 -19.30 17.22
C VAL A 95 8.39 -19.85 18.60
N ASP A 96 7.28 -20.58 18.67
CA ASP A 96 6.93 -21.37 19.84
C ASP A 96 7.81 -22.63 19.88
N THR A 97 8.77 -22.63 20.78
CA THR A 97 9.74 -23.71 21.03
C THR A 97 9.31 -24.66 22.16
N THR A 98 8.01 -24.78 22.42
CA THR A 98 7.49 -25.86 23.28
C THR A 98 7.70 -27.25 22.67
N ALA A 99 8.05 -27.32 21.37
CA ALA A 99 8.55 -28.48 20.64
C ALA A 99 9.60 -28.04 19.61
N VAL A 100 10.43 -28.99 19.15
CA VAL A 100 11.41 -28.78 18.08
C VAL A 100 10.71 -28.23 16.83
N ARG A 101 11.32 -27.24 16.18
CA ARG A 101 10.77 -26.61 14.97
C ARG A 101 11.77 -26.64 13.83
N THR A 102 11.27 -26.89 12.63
CA THR A 102 12.03 -26.71 11.39
C THR A 102 11.40 -25.58 10.57
N LEU A 103 12.18 -24.56 10.30
CA LEU A 103 11.81 -23.41 9.48
C LEU A 103 12.62 -23.47 8.18
N THR A 104 11.97 -23.73 7.07
CA THR A 104 12.63 -23.88 5.78
C THR A 104 12.82 -22.50 5.11
N LEU A 105 14.03 -22.16 4.73
CA LEU A 105 14.35 -20.90 4.05
C LEU A 105 13.71 -20.85 2.66
N PRO A 106 13.42 -19.64 2.11
CA PRO A 106 12.86 -19.48 0.77
C PRO A 106 13.74 -20.11 -0.31
N ALA A 107 13.10 -20.75 -1.31
CA ALA A 107 13.81 -21.41 -2.41
C ALA A 107 14.39 -20.42 -3.44
N SER A 108 13.82 -19.22 -3.55
CA SER A 108 14.21 -18.21 -4.56
C SER A 108 14.33 -16.83 -3.90
N PRO A 109 15.33 -16.65 -3.01
CA PRO A 109 15.55 -15.36 -2.38
C PRO A 109 16.22 -14.38 -3.35
N THR A 110 15.99 -13.08 -3.12
CA THR A 110 16.66 -11.99 -3.82
C THR A 110 17.71 -11.32 -2.96
N LEU A 111 18.73 -10.71 -3.58
CA LEU A 111 19.79 -10.01 -2.86
C LEU A 111 19.22 -8.96 -1.91
N GLY A 112 19.58 -9.03 -0.64
CA GLY A 112 19.11 -8.12 0.41
C GLY A 112 17.84 -8.59 1.12
N ASP A 113 17.25 -9.74 0.75
CA ASP A 113 16.16 -10.32 1.53
C ASP A 113 16.64 -10.64 2.95
N GLU A 114 15.80 -10.32 3.93
CA GLU A 114 16.08 -10.47 5.35
C GLU A 114 15.03 -11.37 6.01
N ILE A 115 15.48 -12.19 6.97
CA ILE A 115 14.61 -13.01 7.82
C ILE A 115 15.10 -12.89 9.25
N GLN A 116 14.20 -12.59 10.17
CA GLN A 116 14.48 -12.56 11.60
C GLN A 116 13.72 -13.70 12.30
N VAL A 117 14.43 -14.44 13.17
CA VAL A 117 13.86 -15.58 13.91
C VAL A 117 14.15 -15.37 15.38
N PHE A 118 13.12 -15.53 16.21
CA PHE A 118 13.16 -15.35 17.65
C PHE A 118 12.58 -16.59 18.35
N ASP A 119 13.26 -17.11 19.35
CA ASP A 119 12.68 -18.05 20.29
C ASP A 119 11.70 -17.33 21.23
N ALA A 120 10.39 -17.48 20.97
CA ALA A 120 9.35 -16.80 21.74
C ALA A 120 8.98 -17.50 23.05
N SER A 121 9.33 -18.79 23.20
CA SER A 121 9.00 -19.58 24.39
C SER A 121 10.18 -19.80 25.34
N ASN A 122 11.35 -19.24 25.00
CA ASN A 122 12.57 -19.35 25.81
C ASN A 122 12.98 -20.82 26.09
N SER A 123 12.82 -21.69 25.08
CA SER A 123 13.03 -23.15 25.26
C SER A 123 13.86 -23.76 24.11
N ALA A 124 14.50 -22.94 23.24
CA ALA A 124 15.28 -23.43 22.12
C ALA A 124 16.50 -24.28 22.51
N GLY A 125 17.03 -24.10 23.71
CA GLY A 125 18.10 -24.94 24.25
C GLY A 125 17.70 -26.39 24.48
N THR A 126 16.40 -26.68 24.63
CA THR A 126 15.84 -28.03 24.72
C THR A 126 15.17 -28.47 23.43
N ASN A 127 14.44 -27.57 22.83
CA ASN A 127 13.66 -27.76 21.60
C ASN A 127 14.15 -26.79 20.51
N ASN A 128 15.26 -27.13 19.87
CA ASN A 128 15.92 -26.23 18.95
C ASN A 128 15.06 -25.83 17.74
N ILE A 129 15.45 -24.72 17.13
CA ILE A 129 14.92 -24.26 15.85
C ILE A 129 15.94 -24.61 14.78
N THR A 130 15.58 -25.49 13.85
CA THR A 130 16.38 -25.78 12.68
C THR A 130 15.99 -24.80 11.56
N LEU A 131 16.96 -24.11 11.00
CA LEU A 131 16.83 -23.27 9.81
C LEU A 131 17.24 -24.13 8.61
N GLY A 132 16.26 -24.73 7.94
CA GLY A 132 16.48 -25.60 6.80
C GLY A 132 16.92 -24.82 5.58
N SER A 133 18.04 -25.17 5.00
CA SER A 133 18.69 -24.45 3.89
C SER A 133 17.92 -24.49 2.58
N ASN A 134 16.94 -25.43 2.44
CA ASN A 134 16.16 -25.63 1.22
C ASN A 134 17.02 -25.81 -0.04
N SER A 135 18.07 -26.58 0.06
CA SER A 135 19.13 -26.74 -0.97
C SER A 135 19.93 -25.47 -1.31
N GLY A 136 19.66 -24.37 -0.60
CA GLY A 136 20.45 -23.15 -0.68
C GLY A 136 21.69 -23.21 0.21
N LYS A 137 22.47 -22.15 0.21
CA LYS A 137 23.63 -22.03 1.09
C LYS A 137 23.33 -21.19 2.33
N ILE A 138 23.89 -21.59 3.44
CA ILE A 138 24.04 -20.78 4.64
C ILE A 138 25.54 -20.62 4.90
N ASN A 139 26.02 -19.38 4.97
CA ASN A 139 27.46 -19.06 5.10
C ASN A 139 28.35 -19.73 4.04
N GLY A 140 27.85 -19.85 2.82
CA GLY A 140 28.61 -20.40 1.69
C GLY A 140 28.55 -21.92 1.52
N VAL A 141 27.90 -22.64 2.45
CA VAL A 141 27.79 -24.10 2.45
C VAL A 141 26.31 -24.52 2.39
N VAL A 142 26.00 -25.58 1.64
CA VAL A 142 24.67 -26.18 1.63
C VAL A 142 24.52 -27.03 2.89
N GLN A 143 23.96 -26.42 3.94
CA GLN A 143 23.75 -27.03 5.25
C GLN A 143 22.63 -26.29 5.99
N ASP A 144 21.99 -26.98 6.91
CA ASP A 144 21.06 -26.35 7.84
C ASP A 144 21.81 -25.66 8.98
N ALA A 145 21.14 -24.72 9.63
CA ALA A 145 21.66 -24.07 10.83
C ALA A 145 20.70 -24.30 11.99
N ILE A 146 21.20 -24.22 13.21
CA ILE A 146 20.45 -24.48 14.43
C ILE A 146 20.53 -23.27 15.35
N LEU A 147 19.39 -22.84 15.85
CA LEU A 147 19.28 -21.93 16.99
C LEU A 147 18.85 -22.77 18.21
N ASP A 148 19.81 -22.95 19.15
CA ASP A 148 19.69 -23.83 20.31
C ASP A 148 19.93 -23.11 21.64
N THR A 149 19.76 -21.80 21.65
CA THR A 149 19.92 -20.97 22.85
C THR A 149 18.55 -20.42 23.29
N ASN A 150 18.23 -20.63 24.60
CA ASN A 150 16.98 -20.12 25.15
C ASN A 150 16.88 -18.60 25.01
N GLY A 151 15.74 -18.13 24.48
CA GLY A 151 15.52 -16.72 24.16
C GLY A 151 16.38 -16.21 23.01
N GLY A 152 17.04 -17.11 22.28
CA GLY A 152 17.90 -16.77 21.17
C GLY A 152 17.15 -16.08 20.03
N ALA A 153 17.87 -15.24 19.31
CA ALA A 153 17.40 -14.59 18.10
C ALA A 153 18.50 -14.54 17.07
N THR A 154 18.13 -14.53 15.80
CA THR A 154 19.08 -14.37 14.70
C THR A 154 18.44 -13.65 13.53
N THR A 155 19.25 -12.89 12.80
CA THR A 155 18.90 -12.30 11.53
C THR A 155 19.71 -12.99 10.42
N LEU A 156 19.05 -13.34 9.33
CA LEU A 156 19.68 -13.85 8.12
C LEU A 156 19.43 -12.87 6.99
N ILE A 157 20.50 -12.54 6.26
CA ILE A 157 20.44 -11.70 5.05
C ILE A 157 20.93 -12.53 3.86
N TYR A 158 20.17 -12.52 2.77
CA TYR A 158 20.58 -13.18 1.54
C TYR A 158 21.60 -12.31 0.78
N THR A 159 22.81 -12.84 0.61
CA THR A 159 23.95 -12.11 0.02
C THR A 159 24.29 -12.59 -1.40
N GLY A 160 23.38 -13.31 -2.04
CA GLY A 160 23.54 -13.84 -3.39
C GLY A 160 23.95 -15.30 -3.42
N SER A 161 23.98 -15.89 -4.61
CA SER A 161 24.18 -17.35 -4.81
C SER A 161 25.55 -17.88 -4.37
N SER A 162 26.57 -17.02 -4.27
CA SER A 162 27.92 -17.45 -3.86
C SER A 162 27.95 -17.89 -2.40
N TYR A 163 27.36 -17.12 -1.50
CA TYR A 163 27.38 -17.37 -0.06
C TYR A 163 26.02 -17.72 0.53
N GLY A 164 24.94 -17.41 -0.20
CA GLY A 164 23.58 -17.68 0.26
C GLY A 164 23.13 -16.75 1.39
N TRP A 165 22.48 -17.32 2.36
CA TRP A 165 22.04 -16.66 3.58
C TRP A 165 23.24 -16.51 4.54
N ARG A 166 23.34 -15.35 5.17
CA ARG A 166 24.37 -15.08 6.17
C ARG A 166 23.74 -14.54 7.45
N PHE A 167 24.30 -14.95 8.56
CA PHE A 167 23.95 -14.39 9.86
C PHE A 167 24.54 -12.99 10.04
N GLU A 168 23.73 -12.12 10.61
CA GLU A 168 24.12 -10.79 11.07
C GLU A 168 24.35 -10.76 12.57
#